data_d2b5ab8dde7fbae40dd671c940dcf328
#
_entry.id   d2b5ab8dde7fbae40dd671c940dcf328
#
_cell.length_a   1.000
_cell.length_b   1.000
_cell.length_c   1.000
_cell.angle_alpha   90.00
_cell.angle_beta   90.00
_cell.angle_gamma   90.00
#
_symmetry.space_group_name_H-M   'P 1'
#
loop_
_entity.id
_entity.type
_entity.pdbx_description
1 polymer ?
#
loop_
_entity_poly.entity_id
_entity_poly.type
_entity_poly.pdbx_seq_one_letter_code
_entity_poly.pdbx_strand_id
1 'polypeptide(L)'
;MIDYNIPNDSKAHRKKIFTQLMTPDPETGYMDGEVYQLMRPYAKNRHLTLEQRLWLAVIYGLSYSCTTTMRFLEEFPTISEVKPKTVKSFWKSEKSSLWFNPDKRYIKNNDQVIPAIRSIIQCSHGNLESYLVPLLKTGFDVTYKEITKHWQYFGPHGTYLFFDAIYGMSPEFYTDPENLDWKNCGHTVAEGMAHLLCEDEMIETKSYDIPRFNKQVNKIASHFKCPKMIVESNLCFFRKLFKGSRYLGYYADRDLEECLATADILENKYHINVWDLRQKTTQDDLRGEIHGWSGIRKEKLKEFLLTGELL
;
A
#
# COMPACT_ATOMS: atom_id res chain seq x y z
N MET A 1 14.36 17.19 10.48
CA MET A 1 13.76 17.61 9.20
C MET A 1 14.92 17.93 8.27
N ILE A 2 14.92 17.31 7.10
CA ILE A 2 15.92 17.66 6.08
C ILE A 2 15.34 18.86 5.37
N ASP A 3 16.04 19.99 5.45
CA ASP A 3 15.67 21.18 4.69
C ASP A 3 16.06 20.94 3.23
N TYR A 4 15.10 20.49 2.44
CA TYR A 4 15.27 20.40 1.00
C TYR A 4 14.97 21.79 0.43
N ASN A 5 15.98 22.65 0.40
CA ASN A 5 15.93 23.83 -0.42
C ASN A 5 15.86 23.37 -1.88
N ILE A 6 14.63 23.18 -2.38
CA ILE A 6 14.40 22.85 -3.79
C ILE A 6 14.50 24.17 -4.55
N PRO A 7 15.59 24.41 -5.31
CA PRO A 7 15.85 25.72 -5.92
C PRO A 7 14.83 26.11 -6.98
N ASN A 8 14.01 25.13 -7.44
CA ASN A 8 13.03 25.35 -8.51
C ASN A 8 11.71 24.66 -8.14
N ASP A 9 10.92 25.25 -7.25
CA ASP A 9 9.58 24.76 -6.88
C ASP A 9 8.48 25.31 -7.82
N SER A 10 8.78 25.36 -9.11
CA SER A 10 7.81 25.80 -10.12
C SER A 10 6.77 24.72 -10.41
N LYS A 11 5.61 25.15 -10.91
CA LYS A 11 4.55 24.22 -11.36
C LYS A 11 5.03 23.19 -12.39
N ALA A 12 5.92 23.61 -13.29
CA ALA A 12 6.50 22.71 -14.29
C ALA A 12 7.38 21.64 -13.63
N HIS A 13 8.17 22.03 -12.65
CA HIS A 13 9.04 21.11 -11.90
C HIS A 13 8.24 20.14 -11.06
N ARG A 14 7.25 20.61 -10.28
CA ARG A 14 6.34 19.74 -9.51
C ARG A 14 5.65 18.72 -10.42
N LYS A 15 5.18 19.17 -11.59
CA LYS A 15 4.57 18.28 -12.58
C LYS A 15 5.57 17.26 -13.14
N LYS A 16 6.82 17.66 -13.41
CA LYS A 16 7.86 16.74 -13.89
C LYS A 16 8.10 15.62 -12.90
N ILE A 17 8.32 15.93 -11.61
CA ILE A 17 8.51 14.94 -10.55
C ILE A 17 7.29 14.02 -10.42
N PHE A 18 6.08 14.58 -10.40
CA PHE A 18 4.88 13.77 -10.32
C PHE A 18 4.70 12.84 -11.52
N THR A 19 5.06 13.31 -12.72
CA THR A 19 5.05 12.48 -13.94
C THR A 19 5.99 11.29 -13.81
N GLN A 20 7.18 11.48 -13.26
CA GLN A 20 8.11 10.39 -13.01
C GLN A 20 7.52 9.33 -12.04
N LEU A 21 6.89 9.76 -10.95
CA LEU A 21 6.21 8.85 -10.02
C LEU A 21 5.08 8.05 -10.66
N MET A 22 4.40 8.66 -11.65
CA MET A 22 3.29 8.02 -12.37
C MET A 22 3.74 7.21 -13.58
N THR A 23 5.04 7.25 -13.94
CA THR A 23 5.57 6.47 -15.05
C THR A 23 6.00 5.10 -14.54
N PRO A 24 5.45 4.01 -15.08
CA PRO A 24 5.86 2.67 -14.68
C PRO A 24 7.35 2.43 -14.96
N ASP A 25 8.01 1.78 -14.04
CA ASP A 25 9.37 1.30 -14.25
C ASP A 25 9.39 0.35 -15.47
N PRO A 26 10.31 0.53 -16.45
CA PRO A 26 10.31 -0.26 -17.68
C PRO A 26 10.55 -1.76 -17.47
N GLU A 27 11.26 -2.15 -16.41
CA GLU A 27 11.62 -3.55 -16.15
C GLU A 27 10.58 -4.24 -15.28
N THR A 28 10.08 -3.56 -14.25
CA THR A 28 9.14 -4.14 -13.29
C THR A 28 7.68 -3.85 -13.62
N GLY A 29 7.40 -2.79 -14.37
CA GLY A 29 6.06 -2.30 -14.66
C GLY A 29 5.38 -1.65 -13.44
N TYR A 30 6.12 -1.39 -12.36
CA TYR A 30 5.59 -0.76 -11.15
C TYR A 30 5.74 0.75 -11.20
N MET A 31 4.81 1.44 -10.56
CA MET A 31 4.90 2.88 -10.28
C MET A 31 5.46 3.06 -8.87
N ASP A 32 6.35 4.03 -8.68
CA ASP A 32 6.82 4.37 -7.33
C ASP A 32 5.64 4.81 -6.46
N GLY A 33 5.60 4.39 -5.22
CA GLY A 33 4.48 4.63 -4.31
C GLY A 33 3.48 3.49 -4.18
N GLU A 34 3.58 2.45 -5.00
CA GLU A 34 2.81 1.21 -4.81
C GLU A 34 3.33 0.42 -3.61
N VAL A 35 2.62 0.48 -2.49
CA VAL A 35 3.06 -0.15 -1.22
C VAL A 35 2.96 -1.67 -1.20
N TYR A 36 2.20 -2.28 -2.10
CA TYR A 36 1.99 -3.73 -2.20
C TYR A 36 2.95 -4.41 -3.21
N GLN A 37 3.96 -3.71 -3.68
CA GLN A 37 4.88 -4.19 -4.74
C GLN A 37 5.49 -5.56 -4.44
N LEU A 38 5.84 -5.83 -3.17
CA LEU A 38 6.42 -7.11 -2.78
C LEU A 38 5.46 -8.30 -2.96
N MET A 39 4.16 -8.06 -2.91
CA MET A 39 3.16 -9.15 -2.99
C MET A 39 2.97 -9.69 -4.40
N ARG A 40 3.17 -8.89 -5.44
CA ARG A 40 3.03 -9.34 -6.84
C ARG A 40 4.01 -10.47 -7.18
N PRO A 41 5.35 -10.28 -7.07
CA PRO A 41 6.28 -11.33 -7.35
C PRO A 41 6.11 -12.53 -6.40
N TYR A 42 5.75 -12.30 -5.15
CA TYR A 42 5.43 -13.37 -4.22
C TYR A 42 4.26 -14.23 -4.71
N ALA A 43 3.12 -13.62 -5.02
CA ALA A 43 1.93 -14.34 -5.48
C ALA A 43 2.19 -15.12 -6.78
N LYS A 44 2.98 -14.54 -7.70
CA LYS A 44 3.39 -15.17 -8.95
C LYS A 44 4.31 -16.37 -8.69
N ASN A 45 5.34 -16.21 -7.89
CA ASN A 45 6.31 -17.26 -7.59
C ASN A 45 5.69 -18.45 -6.85
N ARG A 46 4.68 -18.18 -5.99
CA ARG A 46 3.96 -19.20 -5.22
C ARG A 46 2.75 -19.79 -5.96
N HIS A 47 2.46 -19.31 -7.18
CA HIS A 47 1.29 -19.75 -7.97
C HIS A 47 -0.03 -19.72 -7.16
N LEU A 48 -0.26 -18.63 -6.42
CA LEU A 48 -1.40 -18.52 -5.52
C LEU A 48 -2.73 -18.65 -6.25
N THR A 49 -3.63 -19.47 -5.69
CA THR A 49 -5.04 -19.55 -6.13
C THR A 49 -5.77 -18.23 -5.91
N LEU A 50 -6.95 -18.07 -6.49
CA LEU A 50 -7.77 -16.86 -6.27
C LEU A 50 -8.13 -16.69 -4.79
N GLU A 51 -8.56 -17.75 -4.11
CA GLU A 51 -8.86 -17.73 -2.67
C GLU A 51 -7.66 -17.23 -1.86
N GLN A 52 -6.45 -17.72 -2.17
CA GLN A 52 -5.21 -17.29 -1.51
C GLN A 52 -4.85 -15.83 -1.81
N ARG A 53 -5.06 -15.35 -3.03
CA ARG A 53 -4.83 -13.94 -3.39
C ARG A 53 -5.83 -13.01 -2.69
N LEU A 54 -7.09 -13.41 -2.59
CA LEU A 54 -8.11 -12.68 -1.83
C LEU A 54 -7.78 -12.65 -0.34
N TRP A 55 -7.34 -13.78 0.22
CA TRP A 55 -6.90 -13.86 1.61
C TRP A 55 -5.68 -12.98 1.87
N LEU A 56 -4.70 -13.00 0.98
CA LEU A 56 -3.52 -12.14 1.03
C LEU A 56 -3.93 -10.65 1.03
N ALA A 57 -4.86 -10.25 0.16
CA ALA A 57 -5.39 -8.88 0.11
C ALA A 57 -6.09 -8.48 1.42
N VAL A 58 -6.85 -9.38 2.02
CA VAL A 58 -7.51 -9.17 3.32
C VAL A 58 -6.48 -8.93 4.42
N ILE A 59 -5.47 -9.79 4.54
CA ILE A 59 -4.42 -9.62 5.57
C ILE A 59 -3.63 -8.34 5.34
N TYR A 60 -3.33 -7.98 4.09
CA TYR A 60 -2.67 -6.72 3.78
C TYR A 60 -3.52 -5.52 4.19
N GLY A 61 -4.81 -5.54 3.86
CA GLY A 61 -5.76 -4.53 4.34
C GLY A 61 -5.81 -4.42 5.87
N LEU A 62 -5.53 -5.48 6.63
CA LEU A 62 -5.46 -5.47 8.09
C LEU A 62 -4.10 -5.00 8.62
N SER A 63 -3.00 -5.43 8.02
CA SER A 63 -1.65 -5.22 8.55
C SER A 63 -0.95 -3.99 7.98
N TYR A 64 -1.19 -3.68 6.71
CA TYR A 64 -0.42 -2.74 5.92
C TYR A 64 1.09 -3.09 5.94
N SER A 65 1.37 -4.38 5.94
CA SER A 65 2.70 -4.96 5.90
C SER A 65 2.71 -6.17 4.96
N CYS A 66 3.55 -6.11 3.93
CA CYS A 66 3.70 -7.22 2.98
C CYS A 66 4.32 -8.44 3.64
N THR A 67 5.37 -8.25 4.45
CA THR A 67 6.10 -9.33 5.11
C THR A 67 5.22 -10.05 6.14
N THR A 68 4.48 -9.30 6.98
CA THR A 68 3.50 -9.89 7.91
C THR A 68 2.40 -10.66 7.14
N THR A 69 1.95 -10.11 6.03
CA THR A 69 0.91 -10.72 5.19
C THR A 69 1.36 -12.05 4.61
N MET A 70 2.58 -12.11 4.06
CA MET A 70 3.17 -13.36 3.56
C MET A 70 3.30 -14.41 4.67
N ARG A 71 3.76 -14.01 5.86
CA ARG A 71 3.89 -14.91 7.02
C ARG A 71 2.55 -15.50 7.46
N PHE A 72 1.48 -14.71 7.43
CA PHE A 72 0.13 -15.20 7.71
C PHE A 72 -0.34 -16.20 6.67
N LEU A 73 -0.12 -15.94 5.39
CA LEU A 73 -0.53 -16.86 4.32
C LEU A 73 0.20 -18.19 4.40
N GLU A 74 1.49 -18.18 4.70
CA GLU A 74 2.26 -19.43 4.82
C GLU A 74 1.83 -20.30 6.02
N GLU A 75 1.30 -19.69 7.07
CA GLU A 75 0.76 -20.44 8.22
C GLU A 75 -0.71 -20.84 8.01
N PHE A 76 -1.48 -20.00 7.34
CA PHE A 76 -2.90 -20.19 7.06
C PHE A 76 -3.17 -19.90 5.58
N PRO A 77 -2.92 -20.87 4.69
CA PRO A 77 -3.03 -20.68 3.24
C PRO A 77 -4.41 -20.23 2.75
N THR A 78 -5.46 -20.51 3.51
CA THR A 78 -6.82 -20.04 3.24
C THR A 78 -7.50 -19.60 4.52
N ILE A 79 -8.52 -18.75 4.40
CA ILE A 79 -9.30 -18.32 5.58
C ILE A 79 -10.03 -19.48 6.28
N SER A 80 -10.34 -20.55 5.56
CA SER A 80 -10.99 -21.77 6.13
C SER A 80 -10.09 -22.52 7.10
N GLU A 81 -8.77 -22.36 6.98
CA GLU A 81 -7.79 -22.99 7.88
C GLU A 81 -7.61 -22.21 9.18
N VAL A 82 -8.13 -20.99 9.24
CA VAL A 82 -8.05 -20.10 10.40
C VAL A 82 -8.99 -20.60 11.51
N LYS A 83 -8.51 -21.54 12.32
CA LYS A 83 -9.27 -22.07 13.47
C LYS A 83 -8.93 -21.27 14.75
N PRO A 84 -9.92 -20.97 15.63
CA PRO A 84 -9.70 -20.14 16.82
C PRO A 84 -8.53 -20.60 17.70
N LYS A 85 -8.37 -21.92 17.91
CA LYS A 85 -7.27 -22.47 18.70
C LYS A 85 -5.90 -22.26 18.03
N THR A 86 -5.81 -22.57 16.74
CA THR A 86 -4.56 -22.50 15.97
C THR A 86 -4.09 -21.04 15.85
N VAL A 87 -5.02 -20.13 15.52
CA VAL A 87 -4.72 -18.69 15.44
C VAL A 87 -4.30 -18.14 16.79
N LYS A 88 -4.96 -18.54 17.87
CA LYS A 88 -4.60 -18.10 19.23
C LYS A 88 -3.19 -18.56 19.62
N SER A 89 -2.83 -19.79 19.28
CA SER A 89 -1.49 -20.35 19.53
C SER A 89 -0.44 -19.61 18.71
N PHE A 90 -0.64 -19.49 17.39
CA PHE A 90 0.21 -18.73 16.48
C PHE A 90 0.40 -17.28 16.95
N TRP A 91 -0.71 -16.62 17.27
CA TRP A 91 -0.66 -15.23 17.73
C TRP A 91 0.16 -15.07 19.00
N LYS A 92 0.03 -16.01 19.93
CA LYS A 92 0.80 -15.99 21.20
C LYS A 92 2.31 -16.12 20.96
N SER A 93 2.73 -16.95 19.99
CA SER A 93 4.15 -17.17 19.68
C SER A 93 4.75 -16.10 18.78
N GLU A 94 3.98 -15.60 17.80
CA GLU A 94 4.51 -14.82 16.70
C GLU A 94 4.24 -13.31 16.77
N LYS A 95 3.29 -12.85 17.61
CA LYS A 95 2.85 -11.45 17.59
C LYS A 95 3.97 -10.41 17.81
N SER A 96 5.04 -10.79 18.46
CA SER A 96 6.20 -9.92 18.70
C SER A 96 7.09 -9.78 17.48
N SER A 97 7.05 -10.71 16.54
CA SER A 97 7.77 -10.67 15.26
C SER A 97 6.94 -10.07 14.14
N LEU A 98 5.62 -10.05 14.27
CA LEU A 98 4.70 -9.47 13.29
C LEU A 98 4.58 -7.97 13.49
N TRP A 99 4.61 -7.25 12.40
CA TRP A 99 4.44 -5.81 12.42
C TRP A 99 3.15 -5.38 11.73
N PHE A 100 2.46 -4.43 12.35
CA PHE A 100 1.27 -3.79 11.82
C PHE A 100 1.56 -2.30 11.71
N ASN A 101 1.55 -1.79 10.48
CA ASN A 101 1.96 -0.42 10.22
C ASN A 101 1.09 0.58 11.01
N PRO A 102 1.70 1.44 11.85
CA PRO A 102 0.97 2.40 12.68
C PRO A 102 0.24 3.48 11.87
N ASP A 103 0.55 3.66 10.59
CA ASP A 103 -0.21 4.53 9.70
C ASP A 103 -1.65 4.00 9.49
N LYS A 104 -1.90 2.75 9.88
CA LYS A 104 -3.24 2.16 9.88
C LYS A 104 -4.07 2.70 11.06
N ARG A 105 -5.13 3.43 10.74
CA ARG A 105 -5.87 4.25 11.71
C ARG A 105 -6.79 3.49 12.65
N TYR A 106 -7.19 2.26 12.30
CA TYR A 106 -8.25 1.53 13.00
C TYR A 106 -7.74 0.41 13.91
N ILE A 107 -6.61 -0.20 13.60
CA ILE A 107 -5.96 -1.17 14.48
C ILE A 107 -4.97 -0.42 15.37
N LYS A 108 -5.37 -0.18 16.62
CA LYS A 108 -4.56 0.52 17.61
C LYS A 108 -3.62 -0.40 18.38
N ASN A 109 -3.91 -1.69 18.40
CA ASN A 109 -3.04 -2.72 18.93
C ASN A 109 -3.19 -4.01 18.12
N ASN A 110 -2.16 -4.84 18.15
CA ASN A 110 -2.10 -6.05 17.35
C ASN A 110 -3.19 -7.08 17.73
N ASP A 111 -3.72 -7.04 18.96
CA ASP A 111 -4.73 -8.00 19.42
C ASP A 111 -6.10 -7.76 18.73
N GLN A 112 -6.32 -6.61 18.10
CA GLN A 112 -7.52 -6.32 17.31
C GLN A 112 -7.58 -7.11 15.98
N VAL A 113 -6.48 -7.69 15.54
CA VAL A 113 -6.43 -8.51 14.32
C VAL A 113 -7.29 -9.76 14.44
N ILE A 114 -7.30 -10.42 15.59
CA ILE A 114 -8.08 -11.64 15.80
C ILE A 114 -9.59 -11.41 15.71
N PRO A 115 -10.18 -10.40 16.39
CA PRO A 115 -11.58 -10.04 16.18
C PRO A 115 -11.90 -9.65 14.74
N ALA A 116 -11.01 -8.93 14.06
CA ALA A 116 -11.17 -8.57 12.65
C ALA A 116 -11.30 -9.81 11.77
N ILE A 117 -10.35 -10.76 11.87
CA ILE A 117 -10.38 -12.01 11.11
C ILE A 117 -11.66 -12.81 11.41
N ARG A 118 -12.10 -12.87 12.67
CA ARG A 118 -13.36 -13.55 13.02
C ARG A 118 -14.58 -12.94 12.33
N SER A 119 -14.67 -11.63 12.26
CA SER A 119 -15.80 -10.97 11.58
C SER A 119 -15.81 -11.30 10.09
N ILE A 120 -14.64 -11.41 9.48
CA ILE A 120 -14.51 -11.77 8.06
C ILE A 120 -14.91 -13.23 7.83
N ILE A 121 -14.50 -14.16 8.71
CA ILE A 121 -14.93 -15.55 8.66
C ILE A 121 -16.46 -15.66 8.78
N GLN A 122 -17.06 -14.87 9.67
CA GLN A 122 -18.52 -14.86 9.84
C GLN A 122 -19.26 -14.41 8.58
N CYS A 123 -18.74 -13.38 7.89
CA CYS A 123 -19.33 -12.87 6.65
C CYS A 123 -19.12 -13.84 5.47
N SER A 124 -17.90 -14.40 5.36
CA SER A 124 -17.52 -15.25 4.22
C SER A 124 -17.86 -16.74 4.40
N HIS A 125 -18.31 -17.13 5.59
CA HIS A 125 -18.48 -18.55 5.96
C HIS A 125 -17.22 -19.39 5.68
N GLY A 126 -16.04 -18.75 5.74
CA GLY A 126 -14.74 -19.40 5.51
C GLY A 126 -14.38 -19.59 4.03
N ASN A 127 -15.06 -18.92 3.10
CA ASN A 127 -14.75 -18.94 1.68
C ASN A 127 -14.83 -17.52 1.10
N LEU A 128 -13.67 -16.92 0.89
CA LEU A 128 -13.57 -15.53 0.40
C LEU A 128 -13.94 -15.43 -1.07
N GLU A 129 -13.62 -16.43 -1.88
CA GLU A 129 -13.94 -16.43 -3.30
C GLU A 129 -15.47 -16.37 -3.51
N SER A 130 -16.21 -17.25 -2.83
CA SER A 130 -17.67 -17.24 -2.92
C SER A 130 -18.31 -15.96 -2.38
N TYR A 131 -17.69 -15.30 -1.41
CA TYR A 131 -18.20 -14.08 -0.80
C TYR A 131 -17.79 -12.82 -1.57
N LEU A 132 -16.49 -12.67 -1.88
CA LEU A 132 -15.94 -11.44 -2.44
C LEU A 132 -16.12 -11.33 -3.96
N VAL A 133 -16.01 -12.42 -4.72
CA VAL A 133 -16.11 -12.35 -6.19
C VAL A 133 -17.41 -11.76 -6.67
N PRO A 134 -18.59 -12.15 -6.15
CA PRO A 134 -19.85 -11.51 -6.51
C PRO A 134 -19.86 -10.01 -6.17
N LEU A 135 -19.35 -9.62 -5.00
CA LEU A 135 -19.28 -8.22 -4.57
C LEU A 135 -18.35 -7.40 -5.47
N LEU A 136 -17.14 -7.87 -5.72
CA LEU A 136 -16.16 -7.20 -6.58
C LEU A 136 -16.71 -6.98 -8.01
N LYS A 137 -17.49 -7.95 -8.54
CA LYS A 137 -18.16 -7.81 -9.84
C LYS A 137 -19.27 -6.75 -9.85
N THR A 138 -19.85 -6.41 -8.69
CA THR A 138 -20.84 -5.31 -8.62
C THR A 138 -20.17 -3.93 -8.59
N GLY A 139 -18.87 -3.86 -8.31
CA GLY A 139 -18.08 -2.65 -8.35
C GLY A 139 -17.54 -2.21 -6.98
N PHE A 140 -16.65 -1.23 -7.05
CA PHE A 140 -15.95 -0.69 -5.89
C PHE A 140 -16.88 -0.23 -4.77
N ASP A 141 -17.82 0.66 -5.08
CA ASP A 141 -18.62 1.35 -4.06
C ASP A 141 -19.52 0.39 -3.25
N VAL A 142 -20.04 -0.67 -3.91
CA VAL A 142 -20.83 -1.70 -3.25
C VAL A 142 -19.96 -2.53 -2.32
N THR A 143 -18.82 -3.00 -2.82
CA THR A 143 -17.86 -3.80 -2.05
C THR A 143 -17.27 -3.01 -0.89
N TYR A 144 -16.93 -1.73 -1.12
CA TYR A 144 -16.43 -0.82 -0.09
C TYR A 144 -17.43 -0.66 1.06
N LYS A 145 -18.72 -0.41 0.75
CA LYS A 145 -19.77 -0.29 1.75
C LYS A 145 -19.99 -1.58 2.53
N GLU A 146 -19.96 -2.71 1.86
CA GLU A 146 -20.10 -4.03 2.49
C GLU A 146 -18.96 -4.28 3.48
N ILE A 147 -17.72 -4.13 3.03
CA ILE A 147 -16.52 -4.34 3.85
C ILE A 147 -16.53 -3.40 5.06
N THR A 148 -16.67 -2.09 4.85
CA THR A 148 -16.60 -1.10 5.93
C THR A 148 -17.71 -1.22 6.94
N LYS A 149 -18.85 -1.78 6.56
CA LYS A 149 -20.01 -2.01 7.44
C LYS A 149 -19.88 -3.28 8.29
N HIS A 150 -19.37 -4.35 7.70
CA HIS A 150 -19.46 -5.68 8.29
C HIS A 150 -18.15 -6.24 8.86
N TRP A 151 -16.99 -5.79 8.35
CA TRP A 151 -15.70 -6.26 8.84
C TRP A 151 -15.20 -5.38 9.99
N GLN A 152 -15.02 -5.97 11.16
CA GLN A 152 -14.52 -5.25 12.32
C GLN A 152 -13.08 -4.74 12.09
N TYR A 153 -12.81 -3.52 12.53
CA TYR A 153 -11.51 -2.84 12.37
C TYR A 153 -11.03 -2.66 10.92
N PHE A 154 -11.90 -2.92 9.96
CA PHE A 154 -11.62 -2.77 8.54
C PHE A 154 -12.31 -1.50 8.01
N GLY A 155 -11.77 -0.37 8.42
CA GLY A 155 -12.33 0.92 8.02
C GLY A 155 -11.92 1.35 6.60
N PRO A 156 -12.25 2.61 6.21
CA PRO A 156 -11.97 3.13 4.87
C PRO A 156 -10.55 2.88 4.38
N HIS A 157 -9.54 3.24 5.18
CA HIS A 157 -8.14 3.06 4.79
C HIS A 157 -7.76 1.58 4.57
N GLY A 158 -8.19 0.67 5.46
CA GLY A 158 -7.94 -0.76 5.27
C GLY A 158 -8.62 -1.32 4.03
N THR A 159 -9.79 -0.79 3.69
CA THR A 159 -10.52 -1.18 2.47
C THR A 159 -9.80 -0.68 1.21
N TYR A 160 -9.23 0.53 1.23
CA TYR A 160 -8.38 1.01 0.13
C TYR A 160 -7.16 0.11 -0.05
N LEU A 161 -6.43 -0.23 1.02
CA LEU A 161 -5.28 -1.15 0.95
C LEU A 161 -5.68 -2.54 0.41
N PHE A 162 -6.87 -3.03 0.78
CA PHE A 162 -7.41 -4.26 0.21
C PHE A 162 -7.57 -4.15 -1.32
N PHE A 163 -8.14 -3.05 -1.82
CA PHE A 163 -8.31 -2.84 -3.25
C PHE A 163 -6.98 -2.62 -3.98
N ASP A 164 -6.00 -1.96 -3.37
CA ASP A 164 -4.63 -1.87 -3.91
C ASP A 164 -4.05 -3.26 -4.14
N ALA A 165 -4.18 -4.13 -3.14
CA ALA A 165 -3.72 -5.51 -3.25
C ALA A 165 -4.51 -6.32 -4.30
N ILE A 166 -5.83 -6.11 -4.41
CA ILE A 166 -6.66 -6.72 -5.48
C ILE A 166 -6.15 -6.27 -6.86
N TYR A 167 -5.94 -4.97 -7.05
CA TYR A 167 -5.38 -4.47 -8.31
C TYR A 167 -4.02 -5.11 -8.62
N GLY A 168 -3.16 -5.23 -7.61
CA GLY A 168 -1.84 -5.83 -7.76
C GLY A 168 -1.84 -7.30 -8.16
N MET A 169 -2.78 -8.10 -7.64
CA MET A 169 -2.74 -9.56 -7.74
C MET A 169 -3.88 -10.18 -8.54
N SER A 170 -4.97 -9.47 -8.71
CA SER A 170 -6.20 -9.94 -9.36
C SER A 170 -6.91 -8.79 -10.06
N PRO A 171 -6.22 -8.10 -11.01
CA PRO A 171 -6.76 -6.90 -11.66
C PRO A 171 -8.08 -7.14 -12.40
N GLU A 172 -8.39 -8.38 -12.76
CA GLU A 172 -9.64 -8.79 -13.38
C GLU A 172 -10.88 -8.58 -12.47
N PHE A 173 -10.67 -8.44 -11.16
CA PHE A 173 -11.72 -8.14 -10.17
C PHE A 173 -11.66 -6.71 -9.64
N TYR A 174 -10.69 -5.93 -10.10
CA TYR A 174 -10.57 -4.55 -9.66
C TYR A 174 -11.52 -3.63 -10.44
N THR A 175 -12.18 -2.75 -9.72
CA THR A 175 -12.95 -1.64 -10.29
C THR A 175 -12.60 -0.35 -9.55
N ASP A 176 -12.55 0.77 -10.28
CA ASP A 176 -12.27 2.07 -9.69
C ASP A 176 -13.46 2.61 -8.90
N PRO A 177 -13.22 3.37 -7.82
CA PRO A 177 -14.26 4.18 -7.20
C PRO A 177 -14.81 5.24 -8.18
N GLU A 178 -16.08 5.61 -8.02
CA GLU A 178 -16.60 6.75 -8.77
C GLU A 178 -15.81 8.02 -8.46
N ASN A 179 -15.60 8.29 -7.18
CA ASN A 179 -14.77 9.37 -6.67
C ASN A 179 -13.89 8.87 -5.53
N LEU A 180 -12.70 9.48 -5.35
CA LEU A 180 -11.88 9.20 -4.17
C LEU A 180 -12.59 9.68 -2.90
N ASP A 181 -12.42 8.92 -1.83
CA ASP A 181 -12.90 9.31 -0.50
C ASP A 181 -11.91 10.26 0.19
N TRP A 182 -11.84 11.50 -0.27
CA TRP A 182 -10.91 12.52 0.20
C TRP A 182 -10.94 12.74 1.72
N LYS A 183 -12.09 12.51 2.35
CA LYS A 183 -12.25 12.65 3.79
C LYS A 183 -11.50 11.55 4.55
N ASN A 184 -11.53 10.33 4.05
CA ASN A 184 -10.98 9.15 4.71
C ASN A 184 -9.60 8.73 4.18
N CYS A 185 -9.24 9.08 2.94
CA CYS A 185 -7.87 8.93 2.41
C CYS A 185 -6.85 9.79 3.17
N GLY A 186 -7.32 10.83 3.85
CA GLY A 186 -6.53 11.73 4.67
C GLY A 186 -6.06 12.98 3.96
N HIS A 187 -5.68 13.97 4.78
CA HIS A 187 -5.26 15.28 4.29
C HIS A 187 -4.06 15.22 3.32
N THR A 188 -3.18 14.22 3.45
CA THR A 188 -1.96 14.13 2.65
C THR A 188 -2.24 13.99 1.16
N VAL A 189 -3.32 13.31 0.77
CA VAL A 189 -3.72 13.16 -0.65
C VAL A 189 -4.21 14.49 -1.20
N ALA A 190 -5.07 15.18 -0.46
CA ALA A 190 -5.57 16.51 -0.84
C ALA A 190 -4.43 17.55 -0.85
N GLU A 191 -3.53 17.51 0.12
CA GLU A 191 -2.30 18.31 0.14
C GLU A 191 -1.43 18.02 -1.09
N GLY A 192 -1.29 16.75 -1.49
CA GLY A 192 -0.54 16.34 -2.67
C GLY A 192 -1.12 16.93 -3.95
N MET A 193 -2.45 16.90 -4.10
CA MET A 193 -3.12 17.52 -5.24
C MET A 193 -2.96 19.04 -5.25
N ALA A 194 -3.17 19.72 -4.12
CA ALA A 194 -2.99 21.16 -3.99
C ALA A 194 -1.54 21.54 -4.33
N HIS A 195 -0.57 20.79 -3.81
CA HIS A 195 0.84 21.01 -4.09
C HIS A 195 1.19 20.81 -5.57
N LEU A 196 0.66 19.76 -6.22
CA LEU A 196 0.82 19.53 -7.66
C LEU A 196 0.25 20.67 -8.51
N LEU A 197 -0.83 21.28 -8.04
CA LEU A 197 -1.48 22.43 -8.71
C LEU A 197 -0.83 23.78 -8.38
N CYS A 198 0.15 23.83 -7.47
CA CYS A 198 0.75 25.04 -6.90
C CYS A 198 -0.29 25.94 -6.18
N GLU A 199 -1.14 25.32 -5.39
CA GLU A 199 -2.19 25.96 -4.60
C GLU A 199 -1.91 25.74 -3.11
N ASP A 200 -0.71 26.09 -2.67
CA ASP A 200 -0.22 25.83 -1.31
C ASP A 200 -1.07 26.53 -0.22
N GLU A 201 -1.76 27.63 -0.56
CA GLU A 201 -2.73 28.28 0.31
C GLU A 201 -3.86 27.33 0.73
N MET A 202 -4.31 26.43 -0.14
CA MET A 202 -5.30 25.40 0.21
C MET A 202 -4.77 24.43 1.27
N ILE A 203 -3.46 24.22 1.31
CA ILE A 203 -2.81 23.36 2.33
C ILE A 203 -2.83 24.04 3.69
N GLU A 204 -2.55 25.35 3.73
CA GLU A 204 -2.51 26.15 4.95
C GLU A 204 -3.93 26.29 5.56
N THR A 205 -4.91 26.60 4.72
CA THR A 205 -6.30 26.79 5.13
C THR A 205 -7.07 25.48 5.30
N LYS A 206 -6.54 24.35 4.79
CA LYS A 206 -7.21 23.04 4.70
C LYS A 206 -8.56 23.11 3.97
N SER A 207 -8.69 24.05 3.04
CA SER A 207 -9.88 24.26 2.20
C SER A 207 -9.62 23.73 0.80
N TYR A 208 -10.18 22.55 0.47
CA TYR A 208 -9.92 21.86 -0.78
C TYR A 208 -11.15 21.84 -1.69
N ASP A 209 -10.95 22.17 -2.97
CA ASP A 209 -11.98 22.05 -4.02
C ASP A 209 -12.09 20.58 -4.49
N ILE A 210 -12.85 19.79 -3.73
CA ILE A 210 -13.01 18.35 -3.95
C ILE A 210 -13.58 18.01 -5.36
N PRO A 211 -14.63 18.70 -5.87
CA PRO A 211 -15.11 18.47 -7.23
C PRO A 211 -14.03 18.67 -8.30
N ARG A 212 -13.24 19.73 -8.16
CA ARG A 212 -12.11 20.00 -9.05
C ARG A 212 -11.01 18.95 -8.91
N PHE A 213 -10.69 18.53 -7.70
CA PHE A 213 -9.69 17.49 -7.43
C PHE A 213 -10.10 16.16 -8.07
N ASN A 214 -11.34 15.71 -7.94
CA ASN A 214 -11.85 14.51 -8.63
C ASN A 214 -11.70 14.61 -10.14
N LYS A 215 -11.99 15.76 -10.73
CA LYS A 215 -11.79 16.01 -12.15
C LYS A 215 -10.31 15.89 -12.56
N GLN A 216 -9.38 16.35 -11.73
CA GLN A 216 -7.94 16.21 -11.98
C GLN A 216 -7.50 14.74 -11.83
N VAL A 217 -7.94 14.03 -10.80
CA VAL A 217 -7.66 12.58 -10.65
C VAL A 217 -8.12 11.81 -11.88
N ASN A 218 -9.34 12.05 -12.36
CA ASN A 218 -9.86 11.41 -13.58
C ASN A 218 -8.97 11.68 -14.81
N LYS A 219 -8.48 12.93 -14.97
CA LYS A 219 -7.56 13.28 -16.05
C LYS A 219 -6.22 12.58 -15.94
N ILE A 220 -5.65 12.53 -14.74
CA ILE A 220 -4.37 11.87 -14.46
C ILE A 220 -4.51 10.37 -14.72
N ALA A 221 -5.51 9.72 -14.13
CA ALA A 221 -5.78 8.30 -14.31
C ALA A 221 -5.94 7.93 -15.78
N SER A 222 -6.71 8.73 -16.55
CA SER A 222 -6.88 8.52 -17.99
C SER A 222 -5.59 8.73 -18.79
N HIS A 223 -4.78 9.72 -18.42
CA HIS A 223 -3.51 10.01 -19.10
C HIS A 223 -2.49 8.88 -18.92
N PHE A 224 -2.34 8.39 -17.70
CA PHE A 224 -1.42 7.31 -17.37
C PHE A 224 -2.02 5.91 -17.53
N LYS A 225 -3.30 5.82 -17.91
CA LYS A 225 -4.04 4.54 -18.06
C LYS A 225 -3.93 3.66 -16.81
N CYS A 226 -4.07 4.26 -15.65
CA CYS A 226 -3.97 3.59 -14.36
C CYS A 226 -5.22 3.83 -13.50
N PRO A 227 -5.45 3.00 -12.47
CA PRO A 227 -6.52 3.22 -11.50
C PRO A 227 -6.41 4.55 -10.76
N LYS A 228 -7.55 5.12 -10.35
CA LYS A 228 -7.60 6.33 -9.52
C LYS A 228 -6.92 6.13 -8.17
N MET A 229 -6.95 4.91 -7.64
CA MET A 229 -6.26 4.59 -6.38
C MET A 229 -4.74 4.67 -6.50
N ILE A 230 -4.18 4.35 -7.66
CA ILE A 230 -2.74 4.57 -7.93
C ILE A 230 -2.43 6.07 -7.94
N VAL A 231 -3.32 6.88 -8.51
CA VAL A 231 -3.19 8.36 -8.43
C VAL A 231 -3.24 8.84 -6.99
N GLU A 232 -4.16 8.29 -6.18
CA GLU A 232 -4.30 8.57 -4.74
C GLU A 232 -2.99 8.29 -3.99
N SER A 233 -2.47 7.08 -4.12
CA SER A 233 -1.24 6.65 -3.47
C SER A 233 -0.05 7.54 -3.87
N ASN A 234 0.09 7.85 -5.16
CA ASN A 234 1.16 8.71 -5.64
C ASN A 234 1.01 10.17 -5.22
N LEU A 235 -0.20 10.71 -5.10
CA LEU A 235 -0.42 12.05 -4.54
C LEU A 235 -0.01 12.11 -3.06
N CYS A 236 -0.38 11.09 -2.28
CA CYS A 236 0.05 10.97 -0.88
C CYS A 236 1.58 10.90 -0.77
N PHE A 237 2.20 10.10 -1.61
CA PHE A 237 3.64 9.92 -1.65
C PHE A 237 4.37 11.20 -2.12
N PHE A 238 3.92 11.81 -3.21
CA PHE A 238 4.44 13.05 -3.77
C PHE A 238 4.56 14.16 -2.71
N ARG A 239 3.50 14.38 -1.95
CA ARG A 239 3.55 15.37 -0.87
C ARG A 239 4.59 15.04 0.20
N LYS A 240 4.76 13.76 0.52
CA LYS A 240 5.73 13.30 1.52
C LYS A 240 7.17 13.42 1.02
N LEU A 241 7.42 13.26 -0.29
CA LEU A 241 8.71 13.54 -0.90
C LEU A 241 9.12 15.00 -0.66
N PHE A 242 8.27 15.95 -1.03
CA PHE A 242 8.57 17.39 -0.85
C PHE A 242 8.71 17.82 0.61
N LYS A 243 8.08 17.13 1.55
CA LYS A 243 8.32 17.32 2.99
C LYS A 243 9.63 16.68 3.47
N GLY A 244 10.37 15.99 2.61
CA GLY A 244 11.58 15.26 2.99
C GLY A 244 11.34 14.13 3.98
N SER A 245 10.10 13.64 4.07
CA SER A 245 9.71 12.61 5.06
C SER A 245 9.66 11.20 4.49
N ARG A 246 9.80 11.05 3.20
CA ARG A 246 9.82 9.76 2.49
C ARG A 246 10.80 9.83 1.31
N TYR A 247 11.29 8.68 0.89
CA TYR A 247 12.10 8.48 -0.31
C TYR A 247 11.48 7.36 -1.16
N LEU A 248 11.93 7.19 -2.38
CA LEU A 248 11.47 6.11 -3.26
C LEU A 248 11.79 4.75 -2.63
N GLY A 249 10.82 3.84 -2.59
CA GLY A 249 10.96 2.54 -1.92
C GLY A 249 10.81 2.56 -0.40
N TYR A 250 10.58 3.73 0.23
CA TYR A 250 10.51 3.88 1.69
C TYR A 250 9.60 2.86 2.38
N TYR A 251 8.43 2.59 1.82
CA TYR A 251 7.47 1.70 2.49
C TYR A 251 7.91 0.24 2.46
N ALA A 252 8.51 -0.21 1.35
CA ALA A 252 9.06 -1.55 1.26
C ALA A 252 10.23 -1.75 2.23
N ASP A 253 11.11 -0.76 2.32
CA ASP A 253 12.25 -0.81 3.24
C ASP A 253 11.82 -0.78 4.71
N ARG A 254 10.86 0.07 5.04
CA ARG A 254 10.31 0.13 6.39
C ARG A 254 9.63 -1.18 6.78
N ASP A 255 8.89 -1.80 5.87
CA ASP A 255 8.27 -3.10 6.09
C ASP A 255 9.33 -4.16 6.43
N LEU A 256 10.41 -4.22 5.67
CA LEU A 256 11.51 -5.13 5.92
C LEU A 256 12.24 -4.85 7.22
N GLU A 257 12.57 -3.59 7.50
CA GLU A 257 13.24 -3.16 8.74
C GLU A 257 12.43 -3.57 10.00
N GLU A 258 11.13 -3.32 9.98
CA GLU A 258 10.24 -3.63 11.09
C GLU A 258 9.92 -5.14 11.20
N CYS A 259 10.14 -5.90 10.13
CA CYS A 259 9.80 -7.32 10.03
C CYS A 259 11.02 -8.24 9.88
N LEU A 260 12.22 -7.84 10.28
CA LEU A 260 13.45 -8.63 10.09
C LEU A 260 13.31 -10.07 10.59
N ALA A 261 12.83 -10.28 11.81
CA ALA A 261 12.63 -11.61 12.37
C ALA A 261 11.60 -12.42 11.56
N THR A 262 10.58 -11.79 11.03
CA THR A 262 9.59 -12.45 10.15
C THR A 262 10.19 -12.78 8.79
N ALA A 263 11.00 -11.90 8.23
CA ALA A 263 11.72 -12.14 6.98
C ALA A 263 12.67 -13.35 7.10
N ASP A 264 13.39 -13.46 8.22
CA ASP A 264 14.24 -14.63 8.52
C ASP A 264 13.43 -15.93 8.61
N ILE A 265 12.26 -15.89 9.24
CA ILE A 265 11.36 -17.06 9.29
C ILE A 265 10.87 -17.46 7.90
N LEU A 266 10.50 -16.49 7.08
CA LEU A 266 10.05 -16.73 5.71
C LEU A 266 11.16 -17.35 4.87
N GLU A 267 12.38 -16.88 4.99
CA GLU A 267 13.55 -17.43 4.27
C GLU A 267 13.90 -18.84 4.77
N ASN A 268 14.09 -19.03 6.08
CA ASN A 268 14.58 -20.27 6.64
C ASN A 268 13.57 -21.42 6.63
N LYS A 269 12.28 -21.11 6.88
CA LYS A 269 11.23 -22.13 6.98
C LYS A 269 10.46 -22.35 5.70
N TYR A 270 10.25 -21.29 4.91
CA TYR A 270 9.37 -21.34 3.74
C TYR A 270 10.11 -21.09 2.42
N HIS A 271 11.42 -20.83 2.48
CA HIS A 271 12.29 -20.56 1.33
C HIS A 271 11.80 -19.33 0.51
N ILE A 272 11.31 -18.32 1.22
CA ILE A 272 10.85 -17.05 0.65
C ILE A 272 11.84 -15.97 1.04
N ASN A 273 12.69 -15.58 0.07
CA ASN A 273 13.62 -14.48 0.28
C ASN A 273 12.94 -13.15 -0.01
N VAL A 274 12.52 -12.45 1.05
CA VAL A 274 11.79 -11.17 0.95
C VAL A 274 12.70 -10.06 0.39
N TRP A 275 14.01 -10.16 0.61
CA TRP A 275 14.98 -9.24 0.04
C TRP A 275 15.06 -9.34 -1.48
N ASP A 276 15.06 -10.56 -2.02
CA ASP A 276 15.03 -10.79 -3.46
C ASP A 276 13.71 -10.29 -4.08
N LEU A 277 12.60 -10.43 -3.36
CA LEU A 277 11.32 -9.83 -3.78
C LEU A 277 11.41 -8.31 -3.82
N ARG A 278 12.05 -7.71 -2.84
CA ARG A 278 12.25 -6.26 -2.79
C ARG A 278 13.15 -5.79 -3.94
N GLN A 279 14.22 -6.49 -4.26
CA GLN A 279 15.09 -6.16 -5.39
C GLN A 279 14.38 -6.21 -6.74
N LYS A 280 13.41 -7.11 -6.90
CA LYS A 280 12.58 -7.19 -8.11
C LYS A 280 11.57 -6.04 -8.24
N THR A 281 11.39 -5.26 -7.22
CA THR A 281 10.45 -4.11 -7.23
C THR A 281 11.16 -2.77 -7.32
N THR A 282 12.45 -2.74 -6.98
CA THR A 282 13.32 -1.56 -7.13
C THR A 282 14.72 -2.05 -7.41
N GLN A 283 15.41 -1.41 -8.33
CA GLN A 283 16.76 -1.85 -8.80
C GLN A 283 17.89 -1.69 -7.78
N ASP A 284 17.63 -1.17 -6.60
CA ASP A 284 18.66 -0.89 -5.61
C ASP A 284 18.92 -2.08 -4.69
N ASP A 285 20.11 -2.66 -4.72
CA ASP A 285 20.59 -3.55 -3.64
C ASP A 285 21.05 -2.72 -2.45
N LEU A 286 20.19 -2.61 -1.47
CA LEU A 286 20.44 -1.84 -0.26
C LEU A 286 20.40 -2.72 1.01
N ARG A 287 20.69 -4.02 0.86
CA ARG A 287 20.91 -4.93 1.98
C ARG A 287 21.94 -4.34 2.91
N GLY A 288 21.75 -3.95 4.03
CA GLY A 288 22.69 -3.32 4.99
C GLY A 288 22.54 -1.82 5.14
N GLU A 289 21.78 -1.16 4.27
CA GLU A 289 21.52 0.28 4.33
C GLU A 289 20.05 0.64 4.62
N ILE A 290 19.28 -0.29 5.13
CA ILE A 290 17.84 -0.12 5.33
C ILE A 290 17.49 0.75 6.52
N HIS A 291 18.44 1.14 7.33
CA HIS A 291 18.14 1.94 8.51
C HIS A 291 17.70 3.35 8.14
N GLY A 292 16.41 3.50 7.87
CA GLY A 292 15.75 4.79 7.67
C GLY A 292 16.35 5.60 6.51
N TRP A 293 16.76 6.81 6.80
CA TRP A 293 17.42 7.70 5.86
C TRP A 293 18.91 7.40 5.75
N SER A 294 19.32 6.32 5.07
CA SER A 294 20.74 6.13 4.74
C SER A 294 21.27 7.30 3.91
N GLY A 295 22.58 7.54 3.96
CA GLY A 295 23.22 8.65 3.23
C GLY A 295 22.94 8.58 1.73
N ILE A 296 23.07 7.39 1.13
CA ILE A 296 22.83 7.14 -0.31
C ILE A 296 21.40 7.50 -0.69
N ARG A 297 20.42 7.07 0.08
CA ARG A 297 18.99 7.36 -0.23
C ARG A 297 18.65 8.82 -0.10
N LYS A 298 19.26 9.52 0.84
CA LYS A 298 19.11 10.97 0.98
C LYS A 298 19.65 11.71 -0.24
N GLU A 299 20.83 11.34 -0.70
CA GLU A 299 21.44 11.98 -1.87
C GLU A 299 20.64 11.67 -3.14
N LYS A 300 20.22 10.43 -3.39
CA LYS A 300 19.35 10.07 -4.50
C LYS A 300 18.02 10.83 -4.48
N LEU A 301 17.36 10.91 -3.32
CA LEU A 301 16.13 11.70 -3.20
C LEU A 301 16.39 13.18 -3.47
N LYS A 302 17.46 13.73 -2.92
CA LYS A 302 17.83 15.13 -3.15
C LYS A 302 18.07 15.41 -4.62
N GLU A 303 18.81 14.55 -5.31
CA GLU A 303 19.05 14.64 -6.73
C GLU A 303 17.76 14.53 -7.55
N PHE A 304 16.90 13.55 -7.25
CA PHE A 304 15.57 13.44 -7.86
C PHE A 304 14.72 14.69 -7.67
N LEU A 305 14.70 15.26 -6.47
CA LEU A 305 13.95 16.50 -6.21
C LEU A 305 14.54 17.71 -6.94
N LEU A 306 15.85 17.73 -7.18
CA LEU A 306 16.51 18.80 -7.92
C LEU A 306 16.31 18.68 -9.43
N THR A 307 16.46 17.49 -9.99
CA THR A 307 16.46 17.24 -11.44
C THR A 307 15.08 16.89 -11.99
N GLY A 308 14.25 16.23 -11.17
CA GLY A 308 13.02 15.60 -11.58
C GLY A 308 13.26 14.38 -12.46
N GLU A 309 14.41 13.74 -12.34
CA GLU A 309 14.79 12.53 -13.07
C GLU A 309 15.11 11.43 -12.05
N LEU A 310 14.52 10.25 -12.28
CA LEU A 310 14.90 9.03 -11.56
C LEU A 310 16.23 8.55 -12.14
N LEU A 311 17.20 8.34 -11.27
CA LEU A 311 18.52 7.85 -11.62
C LEU A 311 18.55 6.33 -11.63
#